data_78f5658c95389635ca57509c96de8c5a
#
_entry.id   78f5658c95389635ca57509c96de8c5a
#
_cell.length_a   1.000
_cell.length_b   1.000
_cell.length_c   1.000
_cell.angle_alpha   90.00
_cell.angle_beta   90.00
_cell.angle_gamma   90.00
#
_symmetry.space_group_name_H-M   'P 1'
#
loop_
_entity.id
_entity.type
_entity.pdbx_description
1 polymer ?
#
loop_
_entity_poly.entity_id
_entity_poly.type
_entity_poly.pdbx_seq_one_letter_code
_entity_poly.pdbx_strand_id
1 'polypeptide(L)'
;PYIQDIRRFDKRLLEWDGEPNQIPTRGEQFISVDTTARWRIVDPLKFLQRVQNERRATLRLNDILDSVVRDYVSASDLVEIVRSKDWAISEEDLARAQIVGEGDEEILLQRVQTGREELVRSILKQASRQMPEYGIELVDIRIKRVDYVVEVEQRVFERMIAERQRIAEQFRSEGQGRAAGACLE
;
A
#
# COMPACT_ATOMS: atom_id res chain seq x y z
N PRO A 1 40.58 15.33 -37.20
CA PRO A 1 39.78 16.03 -36.24
C PRO A 1 38.95 15.03 -35.44
N TYR A 2 39.42 14.75 -34.21
CA TYR A 2 38.74 13.84 -33.34
C TYR A 2 37.61 14.63 -32.66
N ILE A 3 36.37 14.38 -33.05
CA ILE A 3 35.19 14.93 -32.37
C ILE A 3 34.89 13.97 -31.21
N GLN A 4 35.16 14.42 -29.98
CA GLN A 4 34.77 13.71 -28.77
C GLN A 4 33.42 14.28 -28.31
N ASP A 5 32.41 13.43 -28.23
CA ASP A 5 31.12 13.78 -27.65
C ASP A 5 31.17 13.46 -26.15
N ILE A 6 31.10 14.48 -25.29
CA ILE A 6 31.14 14.33 -23.84
C ILE A 6 29.70 14.37 -23.35
N ARG A 7 29.23 13.23 -22.84
CA ARG A 7 27.95 13.13 -22.15
C ARG A 7 28.15 13.22 -20.64
N ARG A 8 27.39 14.11 -20.01
CA ARG A 8 27.41 14.29 -18.57
C ARG A 8 26.15 13.68 -17.98
N PHE A 9 26.32 12.94 -16.87
CA PHE A 9 25.24 12.37 -16.09
C PHE A 9 25.33 12.94 -14.67
N ASP A 10 24.18 13.38 -14.14
CA ASP A 10 24.09 13.89 -12.78
C ASP A 10 24.21 12.76 -11.75
N LYS A 11 24.92 13.03 -10.65
CA LYS A 11 24.98 12.12 -9.49
C LYS A 11 23.85 12.34 -8.48
N ARG A 12 22.95 13.28 -8.79
CA ARG A 12 21.81 13.58 -7.90
C ARG A 12 20.86 12.40 -7.81
N LEU A 13 20.08 12.39 -6.74
CA LEU A 13 18.92 11.52 -6.63
C LEU A 13 17.84 11.99 -7.60
N LEU A 14 17.36 11.06 -8.39
CA LEU A 14 16.23 11.22 -9.29
C LEU A 14 15.01 10.56 -8.65
N GLU A 15 13.86 11.14 -8.88
CA GLU A 15 12.59 10.59 -8.43
C GLU A 15 11.93 9.80 -9.56
N TRP A 16 11.35 8.68 -9.19
CA TRP A 16 10.43 7.92 -10.00
C TRP A 16 9.07 7.94 -9.29
N ASP A 17 8.04 8.33 -9.99
CA ASP A 17 6.67 8.35 -9.54
C ASP A 17 5.85 7.40 -10.40
N GLY A 18 5.36 6.31 -9.78
CA GLY A 18 4.58 5.30 -10.46
C GLY A 18 3.14 5.77 -10.66
N GLU A 19 2.46 5.18 -11.64
CA GLU A 19 1.03 5.35 -11.78
C GLU A 19 0.30 4.45 -10.77
N PRO A 20 -0.84 4.89 -10.20
CA PRO A 20 -1.63 4.06 -9.30
C PRO A 20 -2.07 2.76 -9.98
N ASN A 21 -1.66 1.63 -9.45
CA ASN A 21 -1.96 0.30 -9.97
C ASN A 21 -3.04 -0.39 -9.14
N GLN A 22 -4.04 -0.96 -9.82
CA GLN A 22 -5.06 -1.79 -9.17
C GLN A 22 -4.55 -3.22 -9.02
N ILE A 23 -4.47 -3.67 -7.78
CA ILE A 23 -3.88 -4.98 -7.43
C ILE A 23 -4.83 -5.69 -6.46
N PRO A 24 -5.17 -6.98 -6.71
CA PRO A 24 -5.86 -7.79 -5.72
C PRO A 24 -4.90 -8.16 -4.58
N THR A 25 -5.35 -8.07 -3.35
CA THR A 25 -4.65 -8.60 -2.17
C THR A 25 -4.88 -10.09 -2.03
N ARG A 26 -4.19 -10.76 -1.09
CA ARG A 26 -4.44 -12.17 -0.75
C ARG A 26 -5.90 -12.43 -0.36
N GLY A 27 -6.54 -11.47 0.30
CA GLY A 27 -7.96 -11.53 0.68
C GLY A 27 -8.94 -11.17 -0.46
N GLU A 28 -8.49 -11.22 -1.73
CA GLU A 28 -9.30 -10.92 -2.92
C GLU A 28 -9.90 -9.51 -2.96
N GLN A 29 -9.39 -8.61 -2.14
CA GLN A 29 -9.80 -7.20 -2.12
C GLN A 29 -8.97 -6.42 -3.14
N PHE A 30 -9.63 -5.73 -4.06
CA PHE A 30 -8.96 -4.87 -5.02
C PHE A 30 -8.61 -3.53 -4.38
N ILE A 31 -7.33 -3.19 -4.39
CA ILE A 31 -6.80 -1.92 -3.91
C ILE A 31 -6.03 -1.20 -5.00
N SER A 32 -6.05 0.12 -4.96
CA SER A 32 -5.20 0.99 -5.77
C SER A 32 -3.98 1.37 -4.96
N VAL A 33 -2.80 1.01 -5.44
CA VAL A 33 -1.52 1.27 -4.75
C VAL A 33 -0.72 2.27 -5.56
N ASP A 34 -0.37 3.38 -4.94
CA ASP A 34 0.47 4.42 -5.50
C ASP A 34 1.86 4.35 -4.85
N THR A 35 2.91 4.26 -5.67
CA THR A 35 4.29 4.05 -5.22
C THR A 35 5.24 5.07 -5.80
N THR A 36 6.26 5.44 -5.04
CA THR A 36 7.35 6.30 -5.49
C THR A 36 8.69 5.69 -5.10
N ALA A 37 9.72 6.01 -5.86
CA ALA A 37 11.07 5.55 -5.58
C ALA A 37 12.11 6.62 -5.87
N ARG A 38 13.25 6.53 -5.19
CA ARG A 38 14.41 7.38 -5.45
C ARG A 38 15.55 6.52 -5.95
N TRP A 39 16.17 6.96 -7.02
CA TRP A 39 17.23 6.24 -7.69
C TRP A 39 18.33 7.18 -8.15
N ARG A 40 19.49 6.63 -8.49
CA ARG A 40 20.61 7.40 -9.05
C ARG A 40 21.41 6.59 -10.05
N ILE A 41 22.15 7.28 -10.91
CA ILE A 41 23.09 6.66 -11.85
C ILE A 41 24.42 6.44 -11.12
N VAL A 42 24.84 5.18 -11.02
CA VAL A 42 26.12 4.78 -10.38
C VAL A 42 27.16 4.37 -11.39
N ASP A 43 26.75 3.79 -12.52
CA ASP A 43 27.63 3.40 -13.63
C ASP A 43 27.14 4.08 -14.93
N PRO A 44 27.70 5.26 -15.28
CA PRO A 44 27.28 5.98 -16.48
C PRO A 44 27.52 5.22 -17.79
N LEU A 45 28.54 4.35 -17.84
CA LEU A 45 28.83 3.56 -19.04
C LEU A 45 27.74 2.51 -19.27
N LYS A 46 27.41 1.72 -18.28
CA LYS A 46 26.31 0.74 -18.36
C LYS A 46 24.99 1.42 -18.63
N PHE A 47 24.73 2.53 -17.94
CA PHE A 47 23.52 3.33 -18.15
C PHE A 47 23.39 3.77 -19.61
N LEU A 48 24.45 4.31 -20.19
CA LEU A 48 24.45 4.74 -21.59
C LEU A 48 24.26 3.56 -22.55
N GLN A 49 24.88 2.42 -22.29
CA GLN A 49 24.80 1.24 -23.17
C GLN A 49 23.44 0.55 -23.11
N ARG A 50 22.81 0.48 -21.94
CA ARG A 50 21.59 -0.30 -21.70
C ARG A 50 20.31 0.55 -21.74
N VAL A 51 20.39 1.77 -21.23
CA VAL A 51 19.22 2.63 -21.00
C VAL A 51 19.25 3.86 -21.89
N GLN A 52 20.41 4.47 -22.06
CA GLN A 52 20.70 5.64 -22.93
C GLN A 52 20.26 6.98 -22.34
N ASN A 53 19.08 7.11 -21.74
CA ASN A 53 18.56 8.37 -21.19
C ASN A 53 17.59 8.13 -20.02
N GLU A 54 17.31 9.19 -19.26
CA GLU A 54 16.43 9.14 -18.08
C GLU A 54 15.00 8.69 -18.42
N ARG A 55 14.46 9.09 -19.57
CA ARG A 55 13.11 8.68 -19.97
C ARG A 55 12.97 7.17 -20.16
N ARG A 56 13.99 6.53 -20.75
CA ARG A 56 14.04 5.07 -20.89
C ARG A 56 14.30 4.39 -19.54
N ALA A 57 15.06 5.05 -18.65
CA ALA A 57 15.22 4.58 -17.28
C ALA A 57 13.88 4.51 -16.55
N THR A 58 13.07 5.57 -16.66
CA THR A 58 11.72 5.60 -16.06
C THR A 58 10.86 4.46 -16.58
N LEU A 59 10.86 4.18 -17.88
CA LEU A 59 10.10 3.07 -18.45
C LEU A 59 10.59 1.70 -17.90
N ARG A 60 11.90 1.50 -17.75
CA ARG A 60 12.44 0.28 -17.17
C ARG A 60 12.12 0.15 -15.68
N LEU A 61 12.15 1.26 -14.96
CA LEU A 61 11.75 1.31 -13.57
C LEU A 61 10.27 0.97 -13.43
N ASN A 62 9.40 1.50 -14.29
CA ASN A 62 7.99 1.12 -14.32
C ASN A 62 7.83 -0.40 -14.44
N ASP A 63 8.42 -1.01 -15.48
CA ASP A 63 8.30 -2.45 -15.73
C ASP A 63 8.72 -3.29 -14.52
N ILE A 64 9.85 -2.94 -13.90
CA ILE A 64 10.44 -3.70 -12.80
C ILE A 64 9.69 -3.44 -11.49
N LEU A 65 9.45 -2.18 -11.15
CA LEU A 65 8.84 -1.80 -9.87
C LEU A 65 7.37 -2.22 -9.82
N ASP A 66 6.61 -2.00 -10.89
CA ASP A 66 5.20 -2.41 -10.97
C ASP A 66 5.06 -3.94 -10.83
N SER A 67 5.95 -4.70 -11.47
CA SER A 67 5.94 -6.16 -11.35
C SER A 67 6.24 -6.60 -9.92
N VAL A 68 7.31 -6.08 -9.31
CA VAL A 68 7.71 -6.46 -7.94
C VAL A 68 6.67 -6.01 -6.92
N VAL A 69 6.15 -4.78 -7.03
CA VAL A 69 5.09 -4.28 -6.13
C VAL A 69 3.85 -5.16 -6.23
N ARG A 70 3.42 -5.50 -7.45
CA ARG A 70 2.27 -6.38 -7.68
C ARG A 70 2.46 -7.73 -7.03
N ASP A 71 3.62 -8.37 -7.19
CA ASP A 71 3.92 -9.68 -6.63
C ASP A 71 3.83 -9.68 -5.09
N TYR A 72 4.41 -8.67 -4.46
CA TYR A 72 4.40 -8.57 -3.00
C TYR A 72 3.03 -8.17 -2.44
N VAL A 73 2.34 -7.24 -3.08
CA VAL A 73 0.99 -6.79 -2.65
C VAL A 73 -0.02 -7.91 -2.80
N SER A 74 -0.01 -8.64 -3.92
CA SER A 74 -0.94 -9.75 -4.13
C SER A 74 -0.69 -10.96 -3.21
N ALA A 75 0.53 -11.10 -2.72
CA ALA A 75 0.88 -12.12 -1.72
C ALA A 75 0.62 -11.69 -0.27
N SER A 76 0.21 -10.44 -0.02
CA SER A 76 0.02 -9.86 1.31
C SER A 76 -1.45 -9.56 1.60
N ASP A 77 -1.80 -9.59 2.88
CA ASP A 77 -3.11 -9.13 3.33
C ASP A 77 -3.14 -7.60 3.45
N LEU A 78 -4.31 -7.00 3.31
CA LEU A 78 -4.47 -5.54 3.35
C LEU A 78 -3.88 -4.92 4.63
N VAL A 79 -4.05 -5.60 5.76
CA VAL A 79 -3.54 -5.17 7.06
C VAL A 79 -2.02 -5.03 7.06
N GLU A 80 -1.30 -5.94 6.40
CA GLU A 80 0.16 -5.93 6.27
C GLU A 80 0.68 -4.78 5.40
N ILE A 81 -0.13 -4.34 4.44
CA ILE A 81 0.21 -3.25 3.52
C ILE A 81 0.01 -1.89 4.19
N VAL A 82 -1.00 -1.78 5.07
CA VAL A 82 -1.41 -0.50 5.68
C VAL A 82 -0.76 -0.27 7.04
N ARG A 83 -0.68 -1.30 7.88
CA ARG A 83 -0.23 -1.18 9.27
C ARG A 83 1.27 -1.46 9.42
N SER A 84 1.87 -0.79 10.41
CA SER A 84 3.23 -1.10 10.83
C SER A 84 3.26 -2.32 11.76
N LYS A 85 4.42 -2.96 11.87
CA LYS A 85 4.61 -4.11 12.77
C LYS A 85 4.40 -3.75 14.24
N ASP A 86 4.75 -2.53 14.61
CA ASP A 86 4.63 -2.01 15.98
C ASP A 86 3.21 -1.50 16.31
N TRP A 87 2.28 -1.64 15.36
CA TRP A 87 0.90 -1.26 15.59
C TRP A 87 0.27 -2.19 16.62
N ALA A 88 -0.05 -1.64 17.78
CA ALA A 88 -0.74 -2.36 18.85
C ALA A 88 -2.23 -2.06 18.79
N ILE A 89 -3.05 -3.09 19.01
CA ILE A 89 -4.50 -2.95 19.15
C ILE A 89 -4.76 -2.14 20.42
N SER A 90 -5.35 -0.96 20.30
CA SER A 90 -5.73 -0.14 21.45
C SER A 90 -7.02 -0.67 22.10
N GLU A 91 -7.24 -0.28 23.38
CA GLU A 91 -8.52 -0.59 24.05
C GLU A 91 -9.73 0.03 23.31
N GLU A 92 -9.52 1.17 22.65
CA GLU A 92 -10.54 1.81 21.82
C GLU A 92 -10.85 0.99 20.56
N ASP A 93 -9.86 0.37 19.95
CA ASP A 93 -10.04 -0.51 18.80
C ASP A 93 -10.78 -1.80 19.20
N LEU A 94 -10.47 -2.34 20.36
CA LEU A 94 -11.19 -3.49 20.94
C LEU A 94 -12.66 -3.14 21.23
N ALA A 95 -12.90 -1.97 21.80
CA ALA A 95 -14.27 -1.49 22.05
C ALA A 95 -15.05 -1.25 20.74
N ARG A 96 -14.38 -0.72 19.72
CA ARG A 96 -14.97 -0.57 18.38
C ARG A 96 -15.26 -1.92 17.73
N ALA A 97 -14.36 -2.87 17.85
CA ALA A 97 -14.55 -4.21 17.32
C ALA A 97 -15.79 -4.89 17.92
N GLN A 98 -16.06 -4.73 19.21
CA GLN A 98 -17.26 -5.27 19.86
C GLN A 98 -18.57 -4.63 19.38
N ILE A 99 -18.51 -3.43 18.80
CA ILE A 99 -19.67 -2.69 18.28
C ILE A 99 -19.88 -2.97 16.77
N VAL A 100 -18.80 -3.33 16.06
CA VAL A 100 -18.79 -3.64 14.62
C VAL A 100 -19.13 -5.11 14.44
N GLY A 101 -20.04 -5.46 13.53
CA GLY A 101 -20.53 -6.84 13.39
C GLY A 101 -19.50 -7.84 12.84
N GLU A 102 -19.87 -9.12 12.91
CA GLU A 102 -19.08 -10.28 12.47
C GLU A 102 -18.54 -10.14 11.03
N GLY A 103 -17.35 -9.75 10.82
CA GLY A 103 -16.69 -9.64 9.49
C GLY A 103 -15.68 -8.50 9.43
N ASP A 104 -15.97 -7.36 10.02
CA ASP A 104 -15.01 -6.26 10.12
C ASP A 104 -14.18 -6.37 11.41
N GLU A 105 -14.68 -7.10 12.42
CA GLU A 105 -13.98 -7.47 13.64
C GLU A 105 -12.69 -8.26 13.35
N GLU A 106 -12.74 -9.19 12.41
CA GLU A 106 -11.59 -10.00 12.01
C GLU A 106 -10.48 -9.13 11.40
N ILE A 107 -10.81 -8.13 10.60
CA ILE A 107 -9.84 -7.20 10.00
C ILE A 107 -9.23 -6.27 11.07
N LEU A 108 -10.04 -5.80 12.01
CA LEU A 108 -9.57 -4.91 13.08
C LEU A 108 -8.65 -5.64 14.07
N LEU A 109 -8.93 -6.91 14.36
CA LEU A 109 -8.18 -7.73 15.32
C LEU A 109 -7.05 -8.53 14.69
N GLN A 110 -6.92 -8.53 13.37
CA GLN A 110 -5.86 -9.24 12.68
C GLN A 110 -4.50 -8.69 13.07
N ARG A 111 -3.64 -9.58 13.59
CA ARG A 111 -2.28 -9.22 13.98
C ARG A 111 -1.40 -9.05 12.76
N VAL A 112 -0.64 -7.98 12.76
CA VAL A 112 0.39 -7.71 11.76
C VAL A 112 1.58 -8.65 12.01
N GLN A 113 1.97 -9.42 11.01
CA GLN A 113 3.13 -10.32 11.08
C GLN A 113 4.38 -9.65 10.54
N THR A 114 4.30 -9.13 9.35
CA THR A 114 5.41 -8.51 8.61
C THR A 114 5.38 -7.00 8.75
N GLY A 115 4.23 -6.39 8.45
CA GLY A 115 4.02 -4.96 8.47
C GLY A 115 4.59 -4.23 7.26
N ARG A 116 4.09 -3.01 7.06
CA ARG A 116 4.38 -2.18 5.88
C ARG A 116 5.87 -1.92 5.66
N GLU A 117 6.63 -1.68 6.71
CA GLU A 117 8.06 -1.34 6.61
C GLU A 117 8.88 -2.53 6.09
N GLU A 118 8.57 -3.73 6.54
CA GLU A 118 9.28 -4.93 6.11
C GLU A 118 8.86 -5.35 4.70
N LEU A 119 7.59 -5.16 4.36
CA LEU A 119 7.07 -5.34 3.01
C LEU A 119 7.83 -4.43 2.03
N VAL A 120 7.88 -3.12 2.29
CA VAL A 120 8.60 -2.14 1.47
C VAL A 120 10.09 -2.47 1.36
N ARG A 121 10.72 -2.91 2.46
CA ARG A 121 12.12 -3.33 2.47
C ARG A 121 12.36 -4.55 1.60
N SER A 122 11.43 -5.49 1.59
CA SER A 122 11.48 -6.69 0.75
C SER A 122 11.32 -6.35 -0.73
N ILE A 123 10.40 -5.45 -1.07
CA ILE A 123 10.22 -4.92 -2.42
C ILE A 123 11.50 -4.22 -2.89
N LEU A 124 12.08 -3.33 -2.07
CA LEU A 124 13.33 -2.64 -2.38
C LEU A 124 14.47 -3.64 -2.65
N LYS A 125 14.62 -4.64 -1.80
CA LYS A 125 15.65 -5.68 -1.93
C LYS A 125 15.49 -6.47 -3.23
N GLN A 126 14.28 -6.84 -3.59
CA GLN A 126 13.99 -7.60 -4.80
C GLN A 126 14.21 -6.76 -6.06
N ALA A 127 13.69 -5.53 -6.10
CA ALA A 127 13.87 -4.63 -7.22
C ALA A 127 15.34 -4.25 -7.42
N SER A 128 16.08 -4.00 -6.34
CA SER A 128 17.51 -3.64 -6.38
C SER A 128 18.40 -4.71 -7.00
N ARG A 129 17.97 -5.96 -7.10
CA ARG A 129 18.76 -7.03 -7.72
C ARG A 129 18.95 -6.84 -9.23
N GLN A 130 17.99 -6.23 -9.89
CA GLN A 130 18.00 -6.03 -11.34
C GLN A 130 18.67 -4.70 -11.76
N MET A 131 18.74 -3.73 -10.85
CA MET A 131 19.20 -2.36 -11.15
C MET A 131 20.65 -2.24 -11.58
N PRO A 132 21.63 -3.03 -11.03
CA PRO A 132 23.03 -2.92 -11.43
C PRO A 132 23.30 -3.27 -12.89
N GLU A 133 22.40 -4.03 -13.53
CA GLU A 133 22.49 -4.35 -14.96
C GLU A 133 22.32 -3.12 -15.84
N TYR A 134 21.57 -2.13 -15.33
CA TYR A 134 21.29 -0.86 -15.99
C TYR A 134 22.21 0.28 -15.55
N GLY A 135 23.14 0.02 -14.64
CA GLY A 135 24.00 1.06 -14.06
C GLY A 135 23.26 2.01 -13.11
N ILE A 136 22.14 1.54 -12.56
CA ILE A 136 21.24 2.28 -11.67
C ILE A 136 21.35 1.69 -10.26
N GLU A 137 21.24 2.54 -9.25
CA GLU A 137 21.01 2.16 -7.86
C GLU A 137 19.65 2.68 -7.41
N LEU A 138 18.82 1.78 -6.92
CA LEU A 138 17.56 2.11 -6.26
C LEU A 138 17.86 2.36 -4.77
N VAL A 139 17.62 3.57 -4.32
CA VAL A 139 17.99 4.02 -2.95
C VAL A 139 16.86 3.76 -1.98
N ASP A 140 15.62 4.05 -2.41
CA ASP A 140 14.44 3.97 -1.57
C ASP A 140 13.20 3.71 -2.43
N ILE A 141 12.22 3.04 -1.85
CA ILE A 141 10.89 2.88 -2.41
C ILE A 141 9.87 3.13 -1.31
N ARG A 142 8.76 3.76 -1.64
CA ARG A 142 7.67 4.04 -0.69
C ARG A 142 6.32 3.84 -1.33
N ILE A 143 5.41 3.29 -0.57
CA ILE A 143 3.99 3.32 -0.89
C ILE A 143 3.47 4.68 -0.44
N LYS A 144 3.00 5.51 -1.36
CA LYS A 144 2.44 6.84 -1.04
C LYS A 144 1.03 6.71 -0.50
N ARG A 145 0.21 5.94 -1.21
CA ARG A 145 -1.22 5.84 -0.96
C ARG A 145 -1.72 4.43 -1.25
N VAL A 146 -2.69 4.01 -0.47
CA VAL A 146 -3.44 2.77 -0.66
C VAL A 146 -4.91 3.12 -0.52
N ASP A 147 -5.68 2.92 -1.58
CA ASP A 147 -7.11 3.19 -1.61
C ASP A 147 -7.87 1.95 -2.07
N TYR A 148 -9.13 1.87 -1.72
CA TYR A 148 -10.03 0.94 -2.39
C TYR A 148 -10.30 1.40 -3.83
N VAL A 149 -10.51 0.45 -4.72
CA VAL A 149 -11.02 0.75 -6.07
C VAL A 149 -12.44 1.31 -5.93
N VAL A 150 -12.79 2.29 -6.77
CA VAL A 150 -14.07 3.05 -6.67
C VAL A 150 -15.29 2.13 -6.59
N GLU A 151 -15.30 1.02 -7.33
CA GLU A 151 -16.39 0.05 -7.33
C GLU A 151 -16.51 -0.73 -6.00
N VAL A 152 -15.38 -0.89 -5.29
CA VAL A 152 -15.32 -1.54 -3.98
C VAL A 152 -15.64 -0.53 -2.88
N GLU A 153 -15.14 0.70 -3.02
CA GLU A 153 -15.35 1.79 -2.08
C GLU A 153 -16.84 2.04 -1.82
N GLN A 154 -17.65 2.12 -2.87
CA GLN A 154 -19.11 2.32 -2.73
C GLN A 154 -19.76 1.19 -1.93
N ARG A 155 -19.42 -0.07 -2.22
CA ARG A 155 -19.98 -1.22 -1.48
C ARG A 155 -19.56 -1.23 -0.01
N VAL A 156 -18.31 -0.84 0.28
CA VAL A 156 -17.80 -0.73 1.65
C VAL A 156 -18.56 0.38 2.39
N PHE A 157 -18.76 1.54 1.76
CA PHE A 157 -19.53 2.62 2.38
C PHE A 157 -21.00 2.25 2.62
N GLU A 158 -21.66 1.62 1.66
CA GLU A 158 -23.04 1.14 1.83
C GLU A 158 -23.14 0.14 2.99
N ARG A 159 -22.20 -0.80 3.09
CA ARG A 159 -22.14 -1.74 4.20
C ARG A 159 -21.94 -1.03 5.54
N MET A 160 -20.99 -0.10 5.62
CA MET A 160 -20.75 0.69 6.84
C MET A 160 -21.96 1.50 7.28
N ILE A 161 -22.70 2.08 6.33
CA ILE A 161 -23.92 2.83 6.62
C ILE A 161 -25.01 1.90 7.17
N ALA A 162 -25.25 0.76 6.52
CA ALA A 162 -26.21 -0.23 6.96
C ALA A 162 -25.90 -0.77 8.36
N GLU A 163 -24.64 -1.00 8.64
CA GLU A 163 -24.18 -1.48 9.95
C GLU A 163 -24.36 -0.44 11.05
N ARG A 164 -24.00 0.82 10.78
CA ARG A 164 -24.25 1.91 11.72
C ARG A 164 -25.76 2.11 12.01
N GLN A 165 -26.61 1.92 11.01
CA GLN A 165 -28.04 1.96 11.20
C GLN A 165 -28.51 0.82 12.10
N ARG A 166 -28.03 -0.39 11.86
CA ARG A 166 -28.34 -1.57 12.70
C ARG A 166 -27.96 -1.36 14.17
N ILE A 167 -26.74 -0.86 14.40
CA ILE A 167 -26.25 -0.53 15.75
C ILE A 167 -27.11 0.54 16.41
N ALA A 168 -27.47 1.60 15.68
CA ALA A 168 -28.34 2.65 16.20
C ALA A 168 -29.74 2.14 16.54
N GLU A 169 -30.30 1.20 15.78
CA GLU A 169 -31.59 0.57 16.06
C GLU A 169 -31.49 -0.36 17.29
N GLN A 170 -30.40 -1.11 17.43
CA GLN A 170 -30.15 -1.92 18.61
C GLN A 170 -30.14 -1.06 19.88
N PHE A 171 -29.35 0.01 19.90
CA PHE A 171 -29.30 0.91 21.07
C PHE A 171 -30.65 1.58 21.37
N ARG A 172 -31.42 1.93 20.33
CA ARG A 172 -32.78 2.46 20.52
C ARG A 172 -33.71 1.45 21.16
N SER A 173 -33.69 0.21 20.69
CA SER A 173 -34.53 -0.87 21.20
C SER A 173 -34.14 -1.22 22.65
N GLU A 174 -32.85 -1.27 22.96
CA GLU A 174 -32.34 -1.50 24.32
C GLU A 174 -32.77 -0.32 25.26
N GLY A 175 -32.63 0.91 24.78
CA GLY A 175 -33.06 2.09 25.53
C GLY A 175 -34.54 2.10 25.81
N GLN A 176 -35.38 1.73 24.83
CA GLN A 176 -36.84 1.61 25.00
C GLN A 176 -37.19 0.46 25.95
N GLY A 177 -36.49 -0.67 25.85
CA GLY A 177 -36.69 -1.79 26.77
C GLY A 177 -36.37 -1.44 28.24
N ARG A 178 -35.26 -0.73 28.47
CA ARG A 178 -34.87 -0.23 29.79
C ARG A 178 -35.86 0.79 30.35
N ALA A 179 -36.34 1.72 29.48
CA ALA A 179 -37.35 2.71 29.88
C ALA A 179 -38.71 2.07 30.24
N ALA A 180 -39.14 1.06 29.46
CA ALA A 180 -40.36 0.30 29.76
C ALA A 180 -40.25 -0.51 31.06
N GLY A 181 -39.06 -1.13 31.35
CA GLY A 181 -38.79 -1.82 32.59
C GLY A 181 -38.81 -0.90 33.80
N ALA A 182 -38.26 0.30 33.70
CA ALA A 182 -38.27 1.30 34.79
C ALA A 182 -39.64 1.91 35.11
N CYS A 183 -40.61 1.82 34.18
CA CYS A 183 -41.99 2.28 34.42
C CYS A 183 -42.87 1.20 35.12
N LEU A 184 -42.36 0.00 35.32
CA LEU A 184 -43.10 -1.12 35.96
C LEU A 184 -42.69 -1.36 37.40
N GLU A 185 -41.67 -0.67 37.93
CA GLU A 185 -41.31 -0.56 39.34
C GLU A 185 -41.90 0.72 39.97
#